data_0165d7df3ae882075cc59715dbf92d8f
#
_entry.id   0165d7df3ae882075cc59715dbf92d8f
#
_cell.length_a   1.000
_cell.length_b   1.000
_cell.length_c   1.000
_cell.angle_alpha   90.00
_cell.angle_beta   90.00
_cell.angle_gamma   90.00
#
_symmetry.space_group_name_H-M   'P 1'
#
loop_
_entity.id
_entity.type
_entity.pdbx_description
1 polymer ?
#
loop_
_entity_poly.entity_id
_entity_poly.type
_entity_poly.pdbx_seq_one_letter_code
_entity_poly.pdbx_strand_id
1 'polypeptide(L)'
;VSELDRATQENAALAEQTRRLDAAGVPWDLTPGVPAYAATAALIGRELTVPEVAQSVVLTRAQKDSTKMPPGETLAAFAATNATLVLHLAIRHTRRLADELSAHYGPNCPVVVGSQVTQPGELVLRGTLADIADQVEAAGLTQAAVIIVGWALAAEDFVESHLYSSRPARPAASEGRAVPLV
;
A
#
# COMPACT_ATOMS: atom_id res chain seq x y z
N VAL A 1 -11.90 14.50 0.78
CA VAL A 1 -11.90 13.10 0.33
C VAL A 1 -11.15 13.08 -0.98
N SER A 2 -9.93 12.51 -1.00
CA SER A 2 -9.13 12.46 -2.22
C SER A 2 -9.75 11.49 -3.24
N GLU A 3 -9.50 11.70 -4.53
CA GLU A 3 -9.98 10.78 -5.58
C GLU A 3 -9.50 9.35 -5.36
N LEU A 4 -8.33 9.16 -4.74
CA LEU A 4 -7.76 7.84 -4.46
C LEU A 4 -8.42 7.14 -3.26
N ASP A 5 -8.87 7.88 -2.24
CA ASP A 5 -9.73 7.35 -1.17
C ASP A 5 -11.11 6.98 -1.70
N ARG A 6 -11.61 7.75 -2.64
CA ARG A 6 -12.77 7.38 -3.43
C ARG A 6 -12.53 6.04 -4.13
N ALA A 7 -11.45 5.84 -4.87
CA ALA A 7 -11.21 4.61 -5.62
C ALA A 7 -11.14 3.36 -4.72
N THR A 8 -10.61 3.45 -3.50
CA THR A 8 -10.53 2.31 -2.58
C THR A 8 -11.84 2.05 -1.82
N GLN A 9 -12.56 3.10 -1.43
CA GLN A 9 -13.92 2.99 -0.91
C GLN A 9 -14.93 2.65 -2.03
N GLU A 10 -14.68 3.13 -3.23
CA GLU A 10 -15.47 2.92 -4.43
C GLU A 10 -15.42 1.48 -4.90
N ASN A 11 -14.35 0.70 -4.71
CA ASN A 11 -14.31 -0.70 -5.16
C ASN A 11 -15.33 -1.60 -4.44
N ALA A 12 -15.61 -1.37 -3.15
CA ALA A 12 -16.69 -2.09 -2.47
C ALA A 12 -18.08 -1.49 -2.79
N ALA A 13 -18.15 -0.17 -2.96
CA ALA A 13 -19.35 0.53 -3.40
C ALA A 13 -19.62 0.30 -4.90
N LEU A 14 -18.57 0.09 -5.70
CA LEU A 14 -18.64 -0.07 -7.14
C LEU A 14 -19.46 -1.31 -7.53
N ALA A 15 -19.21 -2.45 -6.90
CA ALA A 15 -19.97 -3.68 -7.16
C ALA A 15 -21.46 -3.52 -6.82
N GLU A 16 -21.81 -2.72 -5.83
CA GLU A 16 -23.21 -2.40 -5.52
C GLU A 16 -23.78 -1.39 -6.51
N GLN A 17 -23.01 -0.39 -6.89
CA GLN A 17 -23.43 0.62 -7.87
C GLN A 17 -23.65 0.00 -9.26
N THR A 18 -22.72 -0.82 -9.73
CA THR A 18 -22.86 -1.50 -11.04
C THR A 18 -24.08 -2.42 -11.07
N ARG A 19 -24.33 -3.18 -10.00
CA ARG A 19 -25.57 -3.99 -9.89
C ARG A 19 -26.85 -3.13 -9.95
N ARG A 20 -26.85 -1.95 -9.33
CA ARG A 20 -28.00 -1.03 -9.39
C ARG A 20 -28.16 -0.43 -10.77
N LEU A 21 -27.07 -0.09 -11.45
CA LEU A 21 -27.10 0.42 -12.81
C LEU A 21 -27.61 -0.66 -13.77
N ASP A 22 -27.12 -1.91 -13.63
CA ASP A 22 -27.62 -3.06 -14.41
C ASP A 22 -29.12 -3.27 -14.22
N ALA A 23 -29.58 -3.27 -12.98
CA ALA A 23 -30.99 -3.43 -12.65
C ALA A 23 -31.87 -2.29 -13.20
N ALA A 24 -31.29 -1.11 -13.36
CA ALA A 24 -31.96 0.06 -13.94
C ALA A 24 -31.81 0.16 -15.47
N GLY A 25 -31.07 -0.76 -16.10
CA GLY A 25 -30.79 -0.72 -17.55
C GLY A 25 -29.92 0.47 -17.98
N VAL A 26 -29.15 1.04 -17.06
CA VAL A 26 -28.24 2.17 -17.32
C VAL A 26 -26.87 1.62 -17.74
N PRO A 27 -26.39 1.94 -18.95
CA PRO A 27 -25.05 1.55 -19.38
C PRO A 27 -23.97 2.23 -18.53
N TRP A 28 -22.91 1.51 -18.22
CA TRP A 28 -21.76 2.01 -17.45
C TRP A 28 -20.45 1.40 -17.97
N ASP A 29 -19.35 2.06 -17.67
CA ASP A 29 -18.00 1.51 -17.85
C ASP A 29 -17.15 1.76 -16.62
N LEU A 30 -15.98 1.13 -16.55
CA LEU A 30 -15.01 1.24 -15.45
C LEU A 30 -13.64 1.55 -16.01
N THR A 31 -13.06 2.65 -15.57
CA THR A 31 -11.67 3.00 -15.88
C THR A 31 -10.75 2.43 -14.78
N PRO A 32 -9.75 1.59 -15.13
CA PRO A 32 -8.77 1.12 -14.18
C PRO A 32 -7.96 2.26 -13.56
N GLY A 33 -7.73 2.19 -12.25
CA GLY A 33 -6.93 3.18 -11.51
C GLY A 33 -5.69 2.54 -10.87
N VAL A 34 -4.71 3.38 -10.51
CA VAL A 34 -3.54 2.96 -9.73
C VAL A 34 -3.89 2.98 -8.25
N PRO A 35 -3.80 1.85 -7.53
CA PRO A 35 -4.10 1.82 -6.11
C PRO A 35 -3.03 2.55 -5.29
N ALA A 36 -3.45 3.13 -4.14
CA ALA A 36 -2.60 3.97 -3.30
C ALA A 36 -1.29 3.30 -2.88
N TYR A 37 -1.30 2.01 -2.58
CA TYR A 37 -0.08 1.30 -2.20
C TYR A 37 0.93 1.19 -3.34
N ALA A 38 0.48 0.97 -4.58
CA ALA A 38 1.37 0.90 -5.73
C ALA A 38 1.94 2.28 -6.08
N ALA A 39 1.12 3.33 -5.99
CA ALA A 39 1.59 4.70 -6.13
C ALA A 39 2.61 5.07 -5.03
N THR A 40 2.36 4.68 -3.78
CA THR A 40 3.31 4.88 -2.67
C THR A 40 4.63 4.14 -2.93
N ALA A 41 4.57 2.87 -3.35
CA ALA A 41 5.77 2.09 -3.69
C ALA A 41 6.59 2.75 -4.81
N ALA A 42 5.93 3.26 -5.85
CA ALA A 42 6.57 4.00 -6.92
C ALA A 42 7.25 5.29 -6.42
N LEU A 43 6.58 6.08 -5.57
CA LEU A 43 7.12 7.31 -5.00
C LEU A 43 8.37 7.07 -4.13
N ILE A 44 8.38 5.97 -3.38
CA ILE A 44 9.53 5.65 -2.53
C ILE A 44 10.63 4.91 -3.30
N GLY A 45 10.40 4.52 -4.56
CA GLY A 45 11.34 3.76 -5.37
C GLY A 45 11.65 2.38 -4.79
N ARG A 46 10.65 1.70 -4.22
CA ARG A 46 10.85 0.39 -3.58
C ARG A 46 9.89 -0.66 -4.15
N GLU A 47 10.39 -1.87 -4.29
CA GLU A 47 9.57 -3.05 -4.54
C GLU A 47 8.93 -3.52 -3.23
N LEU A 48 7.72 -4.06 -3.34
CA LEU A 48 7.01 -4.62 -2.19
C LEU A 48 7.26 -6.12 -2.03
N THR A 49 7.87 -6.73 -3.04
CA THR A 49 8.32 -8.12 -3.02
C THR A 49 9.79 -8.17 -3.40
N VAL A 50 10.60 -8.76 -2.52
CA VAL A 50 12.06 -8.88 -2.72
C VAL A 50 12.45 -10.33 -2.49
N PRO A 51 13.17 -11.00 -3.43
CA PRO A 51 13.63 -12.36 -3.25
C PRO A 51 14.36 -12.53 -1.91
N GLU A 52 14.13 -13.66 -1.25
CA GLU A 52 14.71 -14.04 0.05
C GLU A 52 14.33 -13.14 1.24
N VAL A 53 13.67 -12.00 1.02
CA VAL A 53 13.22 -11.09 2.09
C VAL A 53 11.71 -11.24 2.32
N ALA A 54 10.90 -10.95 1.30
CA ALA A 54 9.46 -11.15 1.31
C ALA A 54 8.96 -11.26 -0.14
N GLN A 55 8.27 -12.34 -0.48
CA GLN A 55 7.75 -12.56 -1.85
C GLN A 55 6.23 -12.48 -1.93
N SER A 56 5.60 -12.05 -0.87
CA SER A 56 4.15 -11.90 -0.79
C SER A 56 3.77 -10.53 -0.26
N VAL A 57 2.66 -9.99 -0.77
CA VAL A 57 2.04 -8.78 -0.27
C VAL A 57 0.64 -9.11 0.20
N VAL A 58 0.33 -8.79 1.45
CA VAL A 58 -0.99 -8.96 2.02
C VAL A 58 -1.69 -7.60 2.07
N LEU A 59 -2.77 -7.47 1.31
CA LEU A 59 -3.63 -6.29 1.32
C LEU A 59 -4.79 -6.53 2.29
N THR A 60 -4.83 -5.79 3.39
CA THR A 60 -5.87 -5.98 4.40
C THR A 60 -6.29 -4.66 5.03
N ARG A 61 -7.25 -4.72 5.94
CA ARG A 61 -7.78 -3.58 6.71
C ARG A 61 -7.53 -3.79 8.19
N ALA A 62 -7.43 -2.71 8.95
CA ALA A 62 -7.47 -2.82 10.40
C ALA A 62 -8.87 -3.30 10.84
N GLN A 63 -8.90 -4.30 11.72
CA GLN A 63 -10.14 -4.74 12.36
C GLN A 63 -10.76 -3.60 13.15
N LYS A 64 -12.07 -3.38 12.96
CA LYS A 64 -12.89 -2.46 13.74
C LYS A 64 -13.99 -3.24 14.44
N ASP A 65 -14.50 -2.70 15.54
CA ASP A 65 -15.63 -3.30 16.29
C ASP A 65 -16.87 -3.49 15.41
N SER A 66 -17.05 -2.61 14.43
CA SER A 66 -18.18 -2.64 13.48
C SER A 66 -18.03 -3.64 12.32
N THR A 67 -16.82 -4.17 12.08
CA THR A 67 -16.58 -5.09 10.96
C THR A 67 -15.63 -6.17 11.44
N LYS A 68 -16.19 -7.34 11.74
CA LYS A 68 -15.40 -8.51 12.14
C LYS A 68 -14.62 -9.04 10.95
N MET A 69 -13.36 -9.37 11.19
CA MET A 69 -12.56 -10.12 10.22
C MET A 69 -12.96 -11.59 10.24
N PRO A 70 -12.85 -12.31 9.11
CA PRO A 70 -13.00 -13.76 9.10
C PRO A 70 -12.03 -14.44 10.08
N PRO A 71 -12.42 -15.59 10.67
CA PRO A 71 -11.50 -16.37 11.49
C PRO A 71 -10.23 -16.72 10.70
N GLY A 72 -9.06 -16.44 11.27
CA GLY A 72 -7.77 -16.64 10.60
C GLY A 72 -7.22 -15.43 9.83
N GLU A 73 -8.04 -14.41 9.53
CA GLU A 73 -7.59 -13.15 8.92
C GLU A 73 -7.26 -12.10 9.99
N THR A 74 -6.59 -12.52 11.06
CA THR A 74 -6.12 -11.60 12.08
C THR A 74 -4.81 -10.93 11.65
N LEU A 75 -4.55 -9.73 12.14
CA LEU A 75 -3.29 -9.04 11.86
C LEU A 75 -2.08 -9.87 12.30
N ALA A 76 -2.17 -10.52 13.46
CA ALA A 76 -1.14 -11.44 13.95
C ALA A 76 -0.90 -12.64 13.02
N ALA A 77 -1.97 -13.23 12.44
CA ALA A 77 -1.83 -14.34 11.50
C ALA A 77 -1.10 -13.91 10.21
N PHE A 78 -1.41 -12.73 9.69
CA PHE A 78 -0.70 -12.18 8.54
C PHE A 78 0.75 -11.80 8.90
N ALA A 79 0.96 -11.18 10.04
CA ALA A 79 2.29 -10.79 10.52
C ALA A 79 3.22 -11.99 10.73
N ALA A 80 2.70 -13.13 11.16
CA ALA A 80 3.46 -14.36 11.34
C ALA A 80 4.06 -14.91 10.04
N THR A 81 3.57 -14.48 8.88
CA THR A 81 4.13 -14.85 7.57
C THR A 81 5.36 -14.06 7.18
N ASN A 82 5.67 -12.95 7.87
CA ASN A 82 6.69 -11.96 7.50
C ASN A 82 6.53 -11.37 6.07
N ALA A 83 5.36 -11.49 5.47
CA ALA A 83 5.03 -10.87 4.19
C ALA A 83 5.01 -9.34 4.32
N THR A 84 5.15 -8.63 3.22
CA THR A 84 4.88 -7.18 3.20
C THR A 84 3.40 -6.94 3.44
N LEU A 85 3.06 -6.17 4.49
CA LEU A 85 1.68 -5.83 4.80
C LEU A 85 1.32 -4.45 4.25
N VAL A 86 0.15 -4.36 3.63
CA VAL A 86 -0.47 -3.12 3.20
C VAL A 86 -1.78 -2.95 3.94
N LEU A 87 -1.83 -1.96 4.83
CA LEU A 87 -2.96 -1.73 5.72
C LEU A 87 -3.78 -0.54 5.23
N HIS A 88 -5.00 -0.83 4.77
CA HIS A 88 -5.98 0.18 4.39
C HIS A 88 -6.89 0.53 5.57
N LEU A 89 -7.46 1.76 5.55
CA LEU A 89 -8.39 2.26 6.57
C LEU A 89 -7.85 2.17 8.01
N ALA A 90 -6.54 2.20 8.17
CA ALA A 90 -5.83 1.85 9.39
C ALA A 90 -5.21 3.05 10.13
N ILE A 91 -5.11 4.20 9.47
CA ILE A 91 -4.29 5.34 9.93
C ILE A 91 -4.62 5.82 11.35
N ARG A 92 -5.89 5.81 11.75
CA ARG A 92 -6.32 6.22 13.11
C ARG A 92 -5.89 5.24 14.21
N HIS A 93 -5.41 4.07 13.84
CA HIS A 93 -5.04 3.00 14.76
C HIS A 93 -3.55 2.69 14.70
N THR A 94 -2.75 3.55 14.08
CA THR A 94 -1.33 3.32 13.79
C THR A 94 -0.55 2.89 15.03
N ARG A 95 -0.75 3.53 16.18
CA ARG A 95 -0.06 3.17 17.43
C ARG A 95 -0.36 1.73 17.85
N ARG A 96 -1.62 1.37 17.98
CA ARG A 96 -2.02 0.00 18.32
C ARG A 96 -1.49 -1.03 17.32
N LEU A 97 -1.54 -0.71 16.03
CA LEU A 97 -1.06 -1.60 14.98
C LEU A 97 0.46 -1.75 15.01
N ALA A 98 1.19 -0.67 15.28
CA ALA A 98 2.64 -0.71 15.43
C ALA A 98 3.07 -1.56 16.62
N ASP A 99 2.39 -1.43 17.76
CA ASP A 99 2.63 -2.26 18.94
C ASP A 99 2.39 -3.74 18.65
N GLU A 100 1.23 -4.08 18.03
CA GLU A 100 0.87 -5.45 17.68
C GLU A 100 1.86 -6.07 16.68
N LEU A 101 2.24 -5.33 15.65
CA LEU A 101 3.16 -5.80 14.62
C LEU A 101 4.60 -5.92 15.10
N SER A 102 5.01 -5.09 16.07
CA SER A 102 6.37 -5.15 16.64
C SER A 102 6.69 -6.49 17.28
N ALA A 103 5.69 -7.22 17.76
CA ALA A 103 5.87 -8.56 18.32
C ALA A 103 6.31 -9.60 17.26
N HIS A 104 6.01 -9.37 15.97
CA HIS A 104 6.30 -10.28 14.88
C HIS A 104 7.49 -9.81 14.02
N TYR A 105 7.46 -8.55 13.60
CA TYR A 105 8.48 -7.97 12.71
C TYR A 105 9.67 -7.39 13.44
N GLY A 106 9.56 -7.15 14.76
CA GLY A 106 10.50 -6.37 15.55
C GLY A 106 10.27 -4.85 15.42
N PRO A 107 10.67 -4.07 16.43
CA PRO A 107 10.43 -2.62 16.48
C PRO A 107 11.14 -1.84 15.37
N ASN A 108 12.25 -2.38 14.85
CA ASN A 108 13.03 -1.74 13.80
C ASN A 108 12.54 -2.03 12.38
N CYS A 109 11.45 -2.81 12.22
CA CYS A 109 10.91 -3.11 10.90
C CYS A 109 10.47 -1.83 10.20
N PRO A 110 10.86 -1.63 8.94
CA PRO A 110 10.53 -0.44 8.17
C PRO A 110 9.03 -0.30 7.95
N VAL A 111 8.57 0.95 8.04
CA VAL A 111 7.18 1.36 7.77
C VAL A 111 7.18 2.59 6.89
N VAL A 112 6.29 2.59 5.93
CA VAL A 112 5.99 3.76 5.11
C VAL A 112 4.51 4.08 5.21
N VAL A 113 4.19 5.36 5.38
CA VAL A 113 2.82 5.87 5.30
C VAL A 113 2.73 6.81 4.13
N GLY A 114 1.92 6.46 3.13
CA GLY A 114 1.58 7.33 2.02
C GLY A 114 0.22 7.97 2.24
N SER A 115 0.17 9.28 2.34
CA SER A 115 -1.06 10.06 2.49
C SER A 115 -1.30 10.93 1.27
N GLN A 116 -2.52 10.96 0.77
CA GLN A 116 -2.94 11.74 -0.41
C GLN A 116 -1.98 11.59 -1.60
N VAL A 117 -1.43 10.39 -1.77
CA VAL A 117 -0.45 10.09 -2.82
C VAL A 117 -1.00 10.44 -4.20
N THR A 118 -0.20 11.13 -5.01
CA THR A 118 -0.56 11.70 -6.32
C THR A 118 -1.55 12.87 -6.28
N GLN A 119 -1.86 13.42 -5.10
CA GLN A 119 -2.79 14.51 -4.91
C GLN A 119 -2.10 15.77 -4.35
N PRO A 120 -2.69 16.97 -4.51
CA PRO A 120 -2.22 18.13 -3.75
C PRO A 120 -2.25 17.84 -2.25
N GLY A 121 -1.13 18.03 -1.57
CA GLY A 121 -0.98 17.67 -0.15
C GLY A 121 -0.39 16.28 0.08
N GLU A 122 0.17 15.66 -0.97
CA GLU A 122 0.93 14.42 -0.83
C GLU A 122 1.95 14.48 0.29
N LEU A 123 1.94 13.46 1.15
CA LEU A 123 2.89 13.29 2.23
C LEU A 123 3.32 11.83 2.34
N VAL A 124 4.62 11.60 2.41
CA VAL A 124 5.19 10.29 2.67
C VAL A 124 5.99 10.35 3.96
N LEU A 125 5.57 9.57 4.97
CA LEU A 125 6.32 9.35 6.20
C LEU A 125 7.10 8.04 6.08
N ARG A 126 8.34 8.05 6.55
CA ARG A 126 9.21 6.87 6.59
C ARG A 126 9.76 6.71 8.00
N GLY A 127 9.64 5.52 8.53
CA GLY A 127 10.09 5.21 9.89
C GLY A 127 10.16 3.71 10.11
N THR A 128 10.07 3.35 11.36
CA THR A 128 10.03 1.98 11.86
C THR A 128 8.75 1.76 12.65
N LEU A 129 8.44 0.52 13.02
CA LEU A 129 7.32 0.24 13.92
C LEU A 129 7.46 0.96 15.27
N ALA A 130 8.71 1.27 15.70
CA ALA A 130 8.95 1.96 16.96
C ALA A 130 8.55 3.45 16.93
N ASP A 131 8.63 4.14 15.77
CA ASP A 131 8.51 5.60 15.71
C ASP A 131 7.42 6.12 14.76
N ILE A 132 6.89 5.27 13.88
CA ILE A 132 5.92 5.71 12.85
C ILE A 132 4.64 6.30 13.45
N ALA A 133 4.21 5.80 14.61
CA ALA A 133 3.01 6.30 15.25
C ALA A 133 3.15 7.76 15.71
N ASP A 134 4.30 8.12 16.25
CA ASP A 134 4.60 9.50 16.67
C ASP A 134 4.63 10.43 15.45
N GLN A 135 5.20 9.97 14.33
CA GLN A 135 5.23 10.74 13.08
C GLN A 135 3.81 10.98 12.52
N VAL A 136 2.96 9.95 12.52
CA VAL A 136 1.56 10.04 12.06
C VAL A 136 0.76 11.00 12.92
N GLU A 137 0.93 10.94 14.26
CA GLU A 137 0.28 11.83 15.21
C GLU A 137 0.75 13.26 15.05
N ALA A 138 2.06 13.49 14.93
CA ALA A 138 2.65 14.81 14.71
C ALA A 138 2.19 15.43 13.37
N ALA A 139 1.99 14.63 12.33
CA ALA A 139 1.46 15.07 11.05
C ALA A 139 -0.08 15.25 11.04
N GLY A 140 -0.78 14.88 12.11
CA GLY A 140 -2.24 15.00 12.23
C GLY A 140 -3.03 14.13 11.24
N LEU A 141 -2.46 13.02 10.77
CA LEU A 141 -3.09 12.17 9.77
C LEU A 141 -4.23 11.35 10.37
N THR A 142 -5.44 11.52 9.84
CA THR A 142 -6.64 10.82 10.32
C THR A 142 -7.39 10.05 9.23
N GLN A 143 -7.04 10.25 7.97
CA GLN A 143 -7.70 9.65 6.81
C GLN A 143 -6.79 9.70 5.58
N ALA A 144 -7.25 9.14 4.47
CA ALA A 144 -6.62 9.25 3.15
C ALA A 144 -5.16 8.74 3.11
N ALA A 145 -4.87 7.67 3.87
CA ALA A 145 -3.52 7.13 3.94
C ALA A 145 -3.49 5.59 3.89
N VAL A 146 -2.42 5.07 3.33
CA VAL A 146 -2.05 3.65 3.35
C VAL A 146 -0.79 3.47 4.20
N ILE A 147 -0.75 2.40 5.00
CA ILE A 147 0.43 2.02 5.78
C ILE A 147 1.03 0.77 5.14
N ILE A 148 2.32 0.78 4.85
CA ILE A 148 3.06 -0.35 4.31
C ILE A 148 4.12 -0.74 5.32
N VAL A 149 4.15 -2.02 5.71
CA VAL A 149 5.07 -2.57 6.71
C VAL A 149 5.79 -3.77 6.14
N GLY A 150 7.09 -3.83 6.29
CA GLY A 150 7.85 -5.03 5.91
C GLY A 150 9.31 -4.76 5.57
N TRP A 151 10.12 -5.80 5.69
CA TRP A 151 11.55 -5.73 5.47
C TRP A 151 11.93 -5.47 4.00
N ALA A 152 11.04 -5.76 3.05
CA ALA A 152 11.24 -5.41 1.65
C ALA A 152 11.47 -3.89 1.43
N LEU A 153 10.92 -3.04 2.30
CA LEU A 153 11.07 -1.59 2.20
C LEU A 153 12.50 -1.09 2.47
N ALA A 154 13.32 -1.87 3.19
CA ALA A 154 14.72 -1.55 3.51
C ALA A 154 15.73 -2.36 2.69
N ALA A 155 15.29 -3.28 1.84
CA ALA A 155 16.20 -4.09 1.06
C ALA A 155 16.97 -3.23 0.05
N GLU A 156 18.28 -3.19 0.18
CA GLU A 156 19.18 -2.41 -0.69
C GLU A 156 20.04 -3.32 -1.57
N ASP A 157 20.56 -4.40 -1.02
CA ASP A 157 21.39 -5.38 -1.75
C ASP A 157 20.64 -6.72 -1.84
N PHE A 158 19.75 -6.85 -2.82
CA PHE A 158 19.06 -8.11 -3.08
C PHE A 158 19.57 -8.75 -4.39
N VAL A 159 19.51 -10.07 -4.43
CA VAL A 159 19.87 -10.83 -5.63
C VAL A 159 18.94 -10.42 -6.76
N GLU A 160 19.52 -9.92 -7.86
CA GLU A 160 18.74 -9.59 -9.06
C GLU A 160 17.89 -10.80 -9.49
N SER A 161 16.65 -10.54 -9.84
CA SER A 161 15.77 -11.59 -10.36
C SER A 161 16.44 -12.31 -11.54
N HIS A 162 16.46 -13.62 -11.51
CA HIS A 162 16.98 -14.45 -12.60
C HIS A 162 16.46 -14.06 -13.99
N LEU A 163 15.30 -13.40 -14.06
CA LEU A 163 14.70 -12.87 -15.28
C LEU A 163 15.51 -11.73 -15.91
N TYR A 164 16.33 -11.04 -15.13
CA TYR A 164 17.08 -9.86 -15.58
C TYR A 164 18.60 -10.12 -15.62
N SER A 165 19.11 -11.08 -14.86
CA SER A 165 20.54 -11.40 -14.76
C SER A 165 21.18 -11.86 -16.08
N SER A 166 20.39 -12.29 -17.06
CA SER A 166 20.85 -12.75 -18.39
C SER A 166 20.53 -11.76 -19.52
N ARG A 167 19.95 -10.61 -19.25
CA ARG A 167 19.69 -9.59 -20.27
C ARG A 167 20.92 -8.71 -20.48
N PRO A 168 21.41 -8.52 -21.73
CA PRO A 168 22.40 -7.49 -22.00
C PRO A 168 21.86 -6.12 -21.56
N ALA A 169 22.72 -5.30 -20.98
CA ALA A 169 22.38 -3.96 -20.51
C ALA A 169 21.58 -3.22 -21.59
N ARG A 170 20.40 -2.76 -21.23
CA ARG A 170 19.56 -1.96 -22.13
C ARG A 170 20.35 -0.68 -22.44
N PRO A 171 20.58 -0.33 -23.72
CA PRO A 171 21.24 0.93 -24.03
C PRO A 171 20.47 2.07 -23.38
N ALA A 172 21.18 3.00 -22.78
CA ALA A 172 20.58 4.19 -22.16
C ALA A 172 19.59 4.80 -23.14
N ALA A 173 18.36 5.04 -22.69
CA ALA A 173 17.35 5.68 -23.49
C ALA A 173 17.90 7.03 -23.96
N SER A 174 18.08 7.17 -25.25
CA SER A 174 18.39 8.47 -25.86
C SER A 174 17.27 9.42 -25.48
N GLU A 175 17.62 10.56 -24.95
CA GLU A 175 16.72 11.66 -24.60
C GLU A 175 15.71 11.92 -25.75
N GLY A 176 14.45 12.03 -25.38
CA GLY A 176 13.47 12.72 -26.17
C GLY A 176 12.53 11.86 -27.03
N ARG A 177 11.45 11.43 -26.45
CA ARG A 177 10.16 11.46 -27.13
C ARG A 177 9.03 11.70 -26.13
N ALA A 178 8.68 12.97 -25.97
CA ALA A 178 7.39 13.33 -25.38
C ALA A 178 6.28 12.71 -26.25
N VAL A 179 5.48 11.82 -25.67
CA VAL A 179 4.25 11.33 -26.28
C VAL A 179 3.20 12.43 -26.07
N PRO A 180 2.60 13.02 -27.12
CA PRO A 180 1.50 13.96 -26.93
C PRO A 180 0.32 13.20 -26.31
N LEU A 181 -0.22 13.73 -25.23
CA LEU A 181 -1.53 13.33 -24.70
C LEU A 181 -2.59 13.81 -25.71
N VAL A 182 -3.31 12.88 -26.28
CA VAL A 182 -4.54 13.13 -27.04
C VAL A 182 -5.71 13.09 -26.07
#